data_221c7df700e3937f899d6ad0ccdc45a8
#
_entry.id   221c7df700e3937f899d6ad0ccdc45a8
#
_cell.length_a   1.000
_cell.length_b   1.000
_cell.length_c   1.000
_cell.angle_alpha   90.00
_cell.angle_beta   90.00
_cell.angle_gamma   90.00
#
_symmetry.space_group_name_H-M   'P 1'
#
loop_
_entity.id
_entity.type
_entity.pdbx_description
1 polymer ?
#
loop_
_entity_poly.entity_id
_entity_poly.type
_entity_poly.pdbx_seq_one_letter_code
_entity_poly.pdbx_strand_id
1 'polypeptide(L)'
;INAVRYAFLELGIKNGIIVARTDSLGAGLTQKVPVSKETGDLADQYNSFLESNEINDLSELEDNDVTIHQGGKLVQPVRLPNGLYQFKKDTGFDRVVLDCITSLENGADLLWIETEKPNVEQIAEMVSAIREKQPQAKLVYNNSPSFNWTLSFREQVYQEWVEAGKDVSNYPD
;
A
#
# COMPACT_ATOMS: atom_id res chain seq x y z
N ILE A 1 -13.77 -1.20 6.31
CA ILE A 1 -14.13 0.18 6.71
C ILE A 1 -15.64 0.31 6.78
N ASN A 2 -16.39 0.06 5.71
CA ASN A 2 -17.84 0.19 5.67
C ASN A 2 -18.55 -0.60 6.79
N ALA A 3 -18.17 -1.85 7.05
CA ALA A 3 -18.75 -2.65 8.13
C ALA A 3 -18.58 -1.98 9.50
N VAL A 4 -17.43 -1.35 9.77
CA VAL A 4 -17.18 -0.63 11.02
C VAL A 4 -18.07 0.63 11.11
N ARG A 5 -18.24 1.36 10.02
CA ARG A 5 -19.15 2.52 9.96
C ARG A 5 -20.59 2.10 10.23
N TYR A 6 -21.05 1.02 9.62
CA TYR A 6 -22.40 0.49 9.91
C TYR A 6 -22.57 0.08 11.38
N ALA A 7 -21.57 -0.59 11.96
CA ALA A 7 -21.59 -0.94 13.37
C ALA A 7 -21.66 0.31 14.27
N PHE A 8 -20.93 1.37 13.96
CA PHE A 8 -21.02 2.64 14.69
C PHE A 8 -22.42 3.24 14.61
N LEU A 9 -23.05 3.20 13.43
CA LEU A 9 -24.42 3.69 13.24
C LEU A 9 -25.43 2.87 14.04
N GLU A 10 -25.35 1.56 13.99
CA GLU A 10 -26.24 0.65 14.74
C GLU A 10 -26.11 0.83 16.25
N LEU A 11 -24.90 1.06 16.77
CA LEU A 11 -24.62 1.28 18.17
C LEU A 11 -24.81 2.73 18.63
N GLY A 12 -25.17 3.64 17.73
CA GLY A 12 -25.35 5.06 18.04
C GLY A 12 -24.04 5.79 18.37
N ILE A 13 -22.89 5.25 17.95
CA ILE A 13 -21.56 5.84 18.18
C ILE A 13 -21.34 6.96 17.16
N LYS A 14 -21.43 8.21 17.64
CA LYS A 14 -21.35 9.39 16.76
C LYS A 14 -19.92 9.90 16.54
N ASN A 15 -18.99 9.57 17.42
CA ASN A 15 -17.62 10.07 17.45
C ASN A 15 -16.57 8.96 17.28
N GLY A 16 -16.96 7.82 16.73
CA GLY A 16 -16.03 6.75 16.41
C GLY A 16 -15.08 7.17 15.30
N ILE A 17 -13.78 6.91 15.47
CA ILE A 17 -12.72 7.21 14.51
C ILE A 17 -12.22 5.90 13.89
N ILE A 18 -12.14 5.86 12.57
CA ILE A 18 -11.58 4.74 11.82
C ILE A 18 -10.18 5.12 11.32
N VAL A 19 -9.19 4.42 11.84
CA VAL A 19 -7.81 4.49 11.37
C VAL A 19 -7.58 3.33 10.42
N ALA A 20 -7.41 3.60 9.14
CA ALA A 20 -7.09 2.57 8.16
C ALA A 20 -5.57 2.39 8.05
N ARG A 21 -5.12 1.14 8.15
CA ARG A 21 -3.72 0.77 7.98
C ARG A 21 -3.55 -0.06 6.72
N THR A 22 -2.48 0.19 6.00
CA THR A 22 -2.01 -0.68 4.93
C THR A 22 -0.54 -1.04 5.14
N ASP A 23 -0.21 -2.30 4.93
CA ASP A 23 1.14 -2.85 4.98
C ASP A 23 1.59 -3.32 3.58
N SER A 24 0.91 -2.87 2.53
CA SER A 24 1.12 -3.33 1.15
C SER A 24 2.52 -3.07 0.62
N LEU A 25 3.23 -2.07 1.16
CA LEU A 25 4.60 -1.77 0.75
C LEU A 25 5.54 -2.95 1.06
N GLY A 26 5.44 -3.49 2.28
CA GLY A 26 6.23 -4.62 2.76
C GLY A 26 5.52 -5.96 2.68
N ALA A 27 4.28 -6.01 2.25
CA ALA A 27 3.44 -7.21 2.26
C ALA A 27 3.89 -8.29 1.26
N GLY A 28 5.08 -8.14 0.74
CA GLY A 28 5.71 -9.13 -0.09
C GLY A 28 5.03 -9.26 -1.45
N LEU A 29 5.24 -10.42 -2.02
CA LEU A 29 4.98 -10.70 -3.42
C LEU A 29 3.67 -11.47 -3.63
N THR A 30 2.86 -11.65 -2.57
CA THR A 30 1.72 -12.57 -2.66
C THR A 30 0.47 -11.99 -2.03
N GLN A 31 -0.64 -12.29 -2.61
CA GLN A 31 -1.96 -11.89 -2.12
C GLN A 31 -2.89 -13.09 -2.08
N LYS A 32 -3.55 -13.28 -0.92
CA LYS A 32 -4.71 -14.14 -0.82
C LYS A 32 -5.96 -13.31 -1.05
N VAL A 33 -6.16 -12.88 -2.25
CA VAL A 33 -7.45 -12.27 -2.61
C VAL A 33 -8.17 -13.27 -3.47
N PRO A 34 -9.43 -13.52 -3.23
CA PRO A 34 -10.26 -13.95 -4.32
C PRO A 34 -10.09 -12.87 -5.36
N VAL A 35 -9.34 -13.18 -6.39
CA VAL A 35 -9.28 -12.35 -7.57
C VAL A 35 -10.73 -12.13 -7.91
N SER A 36 -11.17 -10.91 -7.74
CA SER A 36 -12.57 -10.61 -7.90
C SER A 36 -12.91 -10.94 -9.36
N LYS A 37 -13.82 -11.88 -9.55
CA LYS A 37 -14.50 -12.03 -10.84
C LYS A 37 -15.42 -10.84 -11.10
N GLU A 38 -15.53 -9.93 -10.13
CA GLU A 38 -16.24 -8.68 -10.29
C GLU A 38 -15.49 -7.80 -11.28
N THR A 39 -16.21 -7.33 -12.24
CA THR A 39 -15.75 -6.34 -13.21
C THR A 39 -16.03 -4.96 -12.64
N GLY A 40 -15.06 -4.07 -12.70
CA GLY A 40 -15.20 -2.69 -12.28
C GLY A 40 -13.85 -2.02 -12.11
N ASP A 41 -13.85 -0.70 -12.20
CA ASP A 41 -12.62 0.10 -12.21
C ASP A 41 -11.67 -0.18 -11.05
N LEU A 42 -12.20 -0.43 -9.86
CA LEU A 42 -11.39 -0.72 -8.68
C LEU A 42 -10.77 -2.13 -8.75
N ALA A 43 -11.55 -3.12 -9.17
CA ALA A 43 -11.06 -4.49 -9.36
C ALA A 43 -9.96 -4.52 -10.42
N ASP A 44 -10.14 -3.79 -11.51
CA ASP A 44 -9.16 -3.68 -12.58
C ASP A 44 -7.87 -2.99 -12.12
N GLN A 45 -7.97 -1.95 -11.28
CA GLN A 45 -6.81 -1.31 -10.67
C GLN A 45 -6.01 -2.29 -9.80
N TYR A 46 -6.66 -3.03 -8.90
CA TYR A 46 -5.98 -4.04 -8.07
C TYR A 46 -5.43 -5.21 -8.89
N ASN A 47 -6.18 -5.67 -9.89
CA ASN A 47 -5.75 -6.72 -10.78
C ASN A 47 -4.50 -6.34 -11.59
N SER A 48 -4.28 -5.04 -11.85
CA SER A 48 -3.12 -4.56 -12.57
C SER A 48 -1.79 -4.86 -11.85
N PHE A 49 -1.83 -5.03 -10.53
CA PHE A 49 -0.65 -5.36 -9.72
C PHE A 49 -0.30 -6.85 -9.70
N LEU A 50 -1.17 -7.73 -10.20
CA LEU A 50 -0.92 -9.16 -10.20
C LEU A 50 -0.04 -9.58 -11.37
N GLU A 51 0.93 -10.46 -11.11
CA GLU A 51 1.59 -11.20 -12.18
C GLU A 51 0.58 -12.11 -12.87
N SER A 52 0.63 -12.14 -14.19
CA SER A 52 -0.31 -12.92 -14.97
C SER A 52 0.30 -13.41 -16.27
N ASN A 53 -0.25 -14.51 -16.76
CA ASN A 53 0.09 -15.10 -18.05
C ASN A 53 -0.99 -14.77 -19.07
N GLU A 54 -0.59 -14.49 -20.29
CA GLU A 54 -1.52 -14.33 -21.39
C GLU A 54 -2.22 -15.67 -21.69
N ILE A 55 -3.53 -15.67 -21.85
CA ILE A 55 -4.30 -16.84 -22.23
C ILE A 55 -4.26 -16.93 -23.74
N ASN A 56 -3.57 -17.94 -24.26
CA ASN A 56 -3.46 -18.18 -25.70
C ASN A 56 -4.63 -19.01 -26.23
N ASP A 57 -5.13 -19.93 -25.41
CA ASP A 57 -6.27 -20.79 -25.76
C ASP A 57 -7.19 -20.96 -24.54
N LEU A 58 -8.44 -20.53 -24.68
CA LEU A 58 -9.45 -20.68 -23.62
C LEU A 58 -9.82 -22.13 -23.34
N SER A 59 -9.57 -23.03 -24.29
CA SER A 59 -9.87 -24.46 -24.13
C SER A 59 -8.88 -25.19 -23.20
N GLU A 60 -7.75 -24.57 -22.90
CA GLU A 60 -6.74 -25.07 -21.95
C GLU A 60 -7.09 -24.75 -20.48
N LEU A 61 -8.11 -23.91 -20.24
CA LEU A 61 -8.53 -23.55 -18.89
C LEU A 61 -9.35 -24.67 -18.24
N GLU A 62 -9.00 -24.98 -16.99
CA GLU A 62 -9.77 -25.91 -16.15
C GLU A 62 -10.92 -25.17 -15.43
N ASP A 63 -11.94 -25.92 -14.98
CA ASP A 63 -13.13 -25.37 -14.31
C ASP A 63 -12.85 -24.50 -13.08
N ASN A 64 -11.71 -24.70 -12.44
CA ASN A 64 -11.28 -23.97 -11.25
C ASN A 64 -10.26 -22.85 -11.54
N ASP A 65 -9.90 -22.67 -12.79
CA ASP A 65 -8.96 -21.62 -13.16
C ASP A 65 -9.62 -20.25 -12.99
N VAL A 66 -8.83 -19.33 -12.45
CA VAL A 66 -9.25 -17.95 -12.27
C VAL A 66 -8.69 -17.12 -13.41
N THR A 67 -9.56 -16.38 -14.06
CA THR A 67 -9.20 -15.41 -15.08
C THR A 67 -9.56 -14.01 -14.63
N ILE A 68 -8.76 -13.03 -15.02
CA ILE A 68 -8.96 -11.61 -14.69
C ILE A 68 -8.81 -10.75 -15.94
N HIS A 69 -9.37 -9.54 -15.90
CA HIS A 69 -9.08 -8.51 -16.90
C HIS A 69 -7.90 -7.67 -16.47
N GLN A 70 -6.95 -7.48 -17.38
CA GLN A 70 -5.75 -6.68 -17.15
C GLN A 70 -5.38 -5.97 -18.46
N GLY A 71 -5.46 -4.64 -18.45
CA GLY A 71 -5.18 -3.84 -19.66
C GLY A 71 -6.08 -4.16 -20.85
N GLY A 72 -7.34 -4.50 -20.60
CA GLY A 72 -8.33 -4.88 -21.64
C GLY A 72 -8.20 -6.31 -22.18
N LYS A 73 -7.24 -7.09 -21.66
CA LYS A 73 -7.04 -8.50 -22.02
C LYS A 73 -7.51 -9.42 -20.89
N LEU A 74 -8.00 -10.59 -21.27
CA LEU A 74 -8.26 -11.67 -20.33
C LEU A 74 -6.94 -12.42 -20.09
N VAL A 75 -6.53 -12.53 -18.83
CA VAL A 75 -5.28 -13.16 -18.44
C VAL A 75 -5.50 -14.09 -17.24
N GLN A 76 -4.57 -15.03 -17.04
CA GLN A 76 -4.57 -15.91 -15.89
C GLN A 76 -3.53 -15.41 -14.86
N PRO A 77 -3.95 -15.03 -13.62
CA PRO A 77 -3.02 -14.61 -12.61
C PRO A 77 -2.15 -15.78 -12.12
N VAL A 78 -0.88 -15.50 -11.85
CA VAL A 78 0.06 -16.51 -11.36
C VAL A 78 -0.31 -16.91 -9.94
N ARG A 79 -0.71 -18.19 -9.79
CA ARG A 79 -1.05 -18.79 -8.50
C ARG A 79 0.11 -19.58 -7.94
N LEU A 80 0.47 -19.30 -6.69
CA LEU A 80 1.52 -20.01 -5.98
C LEU A 80 1.00 -21.33 -5.37
N PRO A 81 1.89 -22.29 -5.04
CA PRO A 81 1.50 -23.58 -4.44
C PRO A 81 0.70 -23.46 -3.13
N ASN A 82 0.89 -22.36 -2.39
CA ASN A 82 0.14 -22.08 -1.16
C ASN A 82 -1.25 -21.46 -1.41
N GLY A 83 -1.65 -21.30 -2.67
CA GLY A 83 -2.93 -20.75 -3.07
C GLY A 83 -3.00 -19.22 -3.10
N LEU A 84 -1.88 -18.53 -2.85
CA LEU A 84 -1.77 -17.09 -2.98
C LEU A 84 -1.48 -16.69 -4.43
N TYR A 85 -1.79 -15.46 -4.79
CA TYR A 85 -1.46 -14.88 -6.09
C TYR A 85 -0.20 -14.03 -5.98
N GLN A 86 0.61 -14.07 -7.03
CA GLN A 86 1.87 -13.34 -7.11
C GLN A 86 1.61 -11.89 -7.51
N PHE A 87 2.19 -10.94 -6.76
CA PHE A 87 2.26 -9.55 -7.19
C PHE A 87 3.47 -9.30 -8.09
N LYS A 88 3.33 -8.35 -8.99
CA LYS A 88 4.45 -7.79 -9.75
C LYS A 88 5.45 -7.15 -8.79
N LYS A 89 6.73 -7.31 -9.11
CA LYS A 89 7.79 -6.62 -8.37
C LYS A 89 7.62 -5.11 -8.46
N ASP A 90 8.13 -4.41 -7.47
CA ASP A 90 8.20 -2.95 -7.41
C ASP A 90 6.86 -2.21 -7.51
N THR A 91 5.74 -2.90 -7.27
CA THR A 91 4.40 -2.30 -7.25
C THR A 91 3.89 -1.94 -5.85
N GLY A 92 4.70 -2.14 -4.81
CA GLY A 92 4.27 -1.93 -3.42
C GLY A 92 3.87 -0.50 -3.12
N PHE A 93 4.60 0.47 -3.65
CA PHE A 93 4.31 1.89 -3.47
C PHE A 93 2.92 2.26 -4.04
N ASP A 94 2.66 1.91 -5.29
CA ASP A 94 1.39 2.22 -5.96
C ASP A 94 0.21 1.53 -5.28
N ARG A 95 0.42 0.30 -4.77
CA ARG A 95 -0.60 -0.42 -3.98
C ARG A 95 -0.92 0.28 -2.68
N VAL A 96 0.08 0.77 -1.95
CA VAL A 96 -0.14 1.55 -0.73
C VAL A 96 -0.94 2.81 -1.03
N VAL A 97 -0.59 3.54 -2.09
CA VAL A 97 -1.33 4.74 -2.48
C VAL A 97 -2.78 4.39 -2.81
N LEU A 98 -3.01 3.34 -3.59
CA LEU A 98 -4.36 2.88 -3.92
C LEU A 98 -5.16 2.47 -2.68
N ASP A 99 -4.56 1.68 -1.77
CA ASP A 99 -5.20 1.28 -0.51
C ASP A 99 -5.58 2.48 0.34
N CYS A 100 -4.70 3.48 0.43
CA CYS A 100 -4.94 4.71 1.16
C CYS A 100 -6.12 5.50 0.59
N ILE A 101 -6.12 5.73 -0.73
CA ILE A 101 -7.20 6.46 -1.41
C ILE A 101 -8.54 5.73 -1.25
N THR A 102 -8.56 4.44 -1.54
CA THR A 102 -9.76 3.60 -1.39
C THR A 102 -10.28 3.59 0.05
N SER A 103 -9.37 3.59 1.03
CA SER A 103 -9.75 3.63 2.44
C SER A 103 -10.44 4.93 2.82
N LEU A 104 -9.92 6.07 2.36
CA LEU A 104 -10.53 7.38 2.58
C LEU A 104 -11.89 7.49 1.89
N GLU A 105 -12.01 7.06 0.64
CA GLU A 105 -13.25 7.04 -0.12
C GLU A 105 -14.33 6.17 0.55
N ASN A 106 -13.92 5.12 1.24
CA ASN A 106 -14.82 4.27 2.02
C ASN A 106 -15.03 4.75 3.46
N GLY A 107 -14.57 5.95 3.82
CA GLY A 107 -14.90 6.62 5.07
C GLY A 107 -13.92 6.37 6.23
N ALA A 108 -12.65 6.06 5.95
CA ALA A 108 -11.60 6.18 6.97
C ALA A 108 -11.41 7.65 7.35
N ASP A 109 -11.16 7.93 8.62
CA ASP A 109 -10.93 9.27 9.13
C ASP A 109 -9.46 9.69 9.03
N LEU A 110 -8.57 8.71 9.13
CA LEU A 110 -7.12 8.91 8.96
C LEU A 110 -6.45 7.60 8.52
N LEU A 111 -5.26 7.75 7.99
CA LEU A 111 -4.45 6.66 7.47
C LEU A 111 -3.23 6.44 8.37
N TRP A 112 -2.89 5.17 8.60
CA TRP A 112 -1.66 4.77 9.25
C TRP A 112 -0.77 4.11 8.22
N ILE A 113 0.30 4.81 7.83
CA ILE A 113 1.28 4.37 6.84
C ILE A 113 2.57 3.93 7.51
N GLU A 114 3.31 3.06 6.85
CA GLU A 114 4.64 2.63 7.30
C GLU A 114 5.57 2.33 6.12
N THR A 115 6.86 2.22 6.40
CA THR A 115 7.89 1.81 5.45
C THR A 115 8.65 0.58 6.00
N GLU A 116 9.32 -0.16 5.13
CA GLU A 116 10.13 -1.32 5.54
C GLU A 116 11.38 -0.93 6.33
N LYS A 117 11.90 0.26 6.06
CA LYS A 117 13.09 0.85 6.67
C LYS A 117 12.83 2.32 6.97
N PRO A 118 13.59 2.91 7.92
CA PRO A 118 13.55 4.36 8.11
C PRO A 118 14.02 5.07 6.83
N ASN A 119 13.08 5.62 6.09
CA ASN A 119 13.33 6.31 4.82
C ASN A 119 12.42 7.53 4.71
N VAL A 120 12.98 8.70 5.02
CA VAL A 120 12.25 9.97 5.03
C VAL A 120 11.77 10.37 3.64
N GLU A 121 12.57 10.12 2.63
CA GLU A 121 12.24 10.45 1.23
C GLU A 121 11.03 9.63 0.78
N GLN A 122 11.05 8.32 1.02
CA GLN A 122 9.92 7.45 0.69
C GLN A 122 8.63 7.86 1.43
N ILE A 123 8.75 8.27 2.70
CA ILE A 123 7.60 8.80 3.46
C ILE A 123 7.06 10.06 2.78
N ALA A 124 7.95 11.00 2.42
CA ALA A 124 7.57 12.26 1.79
C ALA A 124 6.90 12.04 0.42
N GLU A 125 7.44 11.14 -0.38
CA GLU A 125 6.85 10.74 -1.67
C GLU A 125 5.46 10.13 -1.49
N MET A 126 5.31 9.22 -0.53
CA MET A 126 4.03 8.56 -0.23
C MET A 126 2.98 9.58 0.24
N VAL A 127 3.35 10.48 1.16
CA VAL A 127 2.48 11.55 1.62
C VAL A 127 2.07 12.46 0.48
N SER A 128 3.00 12.81 -0.40
CA SER A 128 2.74 13.66 -1.56
C SER A 128 1.78 12.99 -2.54
N ALA A 129 2.01 11.73 -2.89
CA ALA A 129 1.16 10.97 -3.80
C ALA A 129 -0.28 10.79 -3.27
N ILE A 130 -0.43 10.57 -1.96
CA ILE A 130 -1.75 10.48 -1.32
C ILE A 130 -2.45 11.84 -1.36
N ARG A 131 -1.75 12.93 -0.98
CA ARG A 131 -2.33 14.27 -0.91
C ARG A 131 -2.59 14.91 -2.26
N GLU A 132 -1.93 14.48 -3.30
CA GLU A 132 -2.27 14.89 -4.67
C GLU A 132 -3.72 14.51 -5.01
N LYS A 133 -4.16 13.33 -4.62
CA LYS A 133 -5.52 12.82 -4.86
C LYS A 133 -6.51 13.20 -3.75
N GLN A 134 -6.03 13.26 -2.51
CA GLN A 134 -6.81 13.54 -1.31
C GLN A 134 -6.14 14.63 -0.48
N PRO A 135 -6.25 15.93 -0.84
CA PRO A 135 -5.50 17.03 -0.22
C PRO A 135 -5.70 17.16 1.28
N GLN A 136 -6.86 16.73 1.80
CA GLN A 136 -7.20 16.81 3.22
C GLN A 136 -6.87 15.54 3.99
N ALA A 137 -6.16 14.57 3.38
CA ALA A 137 -5.80 13.32 4.04
C ALA A 137 -5.02 13.57 5.32
N LYS A 138 -5.51 12.97 6.41
CA LYS A 138 -4.83 12.94 7.70
C LYS A 138 -4.01 11.67 7.76
N LEU A 139 -2.71 11.80 7.99
CA LEU A 139 -1.77 10.70 7.97
C LEU A 139 -1.05 10.59 9.31
N VAL A 140 -0.86 9.37 9.75
CA VAL A 140 0.00 9.00 10.88
C VAL A 140 1.05 8.03 10.33
N TYR A 141 2.29 8.26 10.68
CA TYR A 141 3.38 7.35 10.34
C TYR A 141 3.67 6.39 11.50
N ASN A 142 3.80 5.10 11.18
CA ASN A 142 4.21 4.10 12.13
C ASN A 142 5.72 4.17 12.38
N ASN A 143 6.09 4.86 13.45
CA ASN A 143 7.47 4.85 13.92
C ASN A 143 7.73 3.55 14.71
N SER A 144 8.04 2.48 13.98
CA SER A 144 8.29 1.18 14.61
C SER A 144 9.52 1.23 15.52
N PRO A 145 9.42 0.68 16.75
CA PRO A 145 10.57 0.58 17.65
C PRO A 145 11.66 -0.38 17.14
N SER A 146 11.36 -1.17 16.11
CA SER A 146 12.36 -2.01 15.44
C SER A 146 13.35 -1.20 14.59
N PHE A 147 13.04 0.07 14.31
CA PHE A 147 13.90 0.97 13.56
C PHE A 147 14.72 1.84 14.50
N ASN A 148 16.01 1.94 14.24
CA ASN A 148 16.86 2.91 14.94
C ASN A 148 16.78 4.28 14.23
N TRP A 149 15.67 4.98 14.45
CA TRP A 149 15.45 6.30 13.85
C TRP A 149 16.48 7.33 14.25
N THR A 150 16.92 7.29 15.51
CA THR A 150 17.95 8.22 15.99
C THR A 150 19.22 8.10 15.17
N LEU A 151 19.68 6.86 14.93
CA LEU A 151 20.87 6.64 14.10
C LEU A 151 20.64 7.07 12.65
N SER A 152 19.50 6.72 12.06
CA SER A 152 19.18 7.06 10.67
C SER A 152 19.11 8.57 10.43
N PHE A 153 18.42 9.31 11.31
CA PHE A 153 18.37 10.77 11.23
C PHE A 153 19.74 11.41 11.48
N ARG A 154 20.48 10.88 12.44
CA ARG A 154 21.82 11.37 12.76
C ARG A 154 22.75 11.25 11.55
N GLU A 155 22.78 10.10 10.90
CA GLU A 155 23.62 9.88 9.72
C GLU A 155 23.22 10.81 8.57
N GLN A 156 21.93 10.95 8.28
CA GLN A 156 21.43 11.83 7.23
C GLN A 156 21.80 13.29 7.50
N VAL A 157 21.46 13.82 8.68
CA VAL A 157 21.74 15.20 9.04
C VAL A 157 23.25 15.47 9.14
N TYR A 158 24.03 14.49 9.58
CA TYR A 158 25.48 14.59 9.57
C TYR A 158 26.03 14.79 8.16
N GLN A 159 25.58 13.98 7.21
CA GLN A 159 25.99 14.09 5.80
C GLN A 159 25.56 15.44 5.20
N GLU A 160 24.33 15.88 5.46
CA GLU A 160 23.85 17.20 5.02
C GLU A 160 24.71 18.35 5.58
N TRP A 161 25.19 18.24 6.83
CA TRP A 161 26.09 19.22 7.42
C TRP A 161 27.47 19.21 6.77
N VAL A 162 28.01 18.03 6.48
CA VAL A 162 29.29 17.86 5.77
C VAL A 162 29.21 18.48 4.37
N GLU A 163 28.16 18.15 3.62
CA GLU A 163 27.95 18.69 2.27
C GLU A 163 27.74 20.21 2.26
N ALA A 164 27.08 20.74 3.28
CA ALA A 164 26.87 22.18 3.46
C ALA A 164 28.12 22.91 3.99
N GLY A 165 29.23 22.21 4.22
CA GLY A 165 30.47 22.77 4.77
C GLY A 165 30.35 23.30 6.21
N LYS A 166 29.39 22.78 6.97
CA LYS A 166 29.20 23.13 8.37
C LYS A 166 30.23 22.43 9.27
N ASP A 167 30.54 23.06 10.40
CA ASP A 167 31.38 22.42 11.40
C ASP A 167 30.64 21.27 12.09
N VAL A 168 31.14 20.08 11.85
CA VAL A 168 30.58 18.82 12.42
C VAL A 168 31.29 18.38 13.71
N SER A 169 32.28 19.11 14.19
CA SER A 169 33.04 18.77 15.40
C SER A 169 32.18 18.76 16.67
N ASN A 170 31.07 19.49 16.66
CA ASN A 170 30.10 19.59 17.75
C ASN A 170 28.77 18.90 17.40
N TYR A 171 28.75 18.01 16.39
CA TYR A 171 27.54 17.28 16.06
C TYR A 171 27.16 16.37 17.24
N PRO A 172 25.92 16.43 17.75
CA PRO A 172 25.54 15.69 18.96
C PRO A 172 25.63 14.18 18.78
N ASP A 173 26.20 13.52 19.78
CA ASP A 173 26.26 12.06 19.85
C ASP A 173 24.90 11.40 20.16
#